data_764d3216dc17aea9e6363bf12b0b798e
#
_entry.id   764d3216dc17aea9e6363bf12b0b798e
#
_cell.length_a   1.000
_cell.length_b   1.000
_cell.length_c   1.000
_cell.angle_alpha   90.00
_cell.angle_beta   90.00
_cell.angle_gamma   90.00
#
_symmetry.space_group_name_H-M   'P 1'
#
loop_
_entity.id
_entity.type
_entity.pdbx_description
1 polymer ?
#
loop_
_entity_poly.entity_id
_entity_poly.type
_entity_poly.pdbx_seq_one_letter_code
_entity_poly.pdbx_strand_id
1 'polypeptide(L)'
;MNNNLSYIKAGNGVNSVDEVIKTESVRQKLIYVTVTYTNETDRQINHLHYLGTLMLINHEDGKYRICSSAELTGADCDRVVWDGTAHMAEMTYYSIAEDYGNGGNYISSIAPGESIQVTMAWIVNENELPYMYLNLNSEGAALEFTDSVLESGVMDIRPR
;
A
#
# COMPACT_ATOMS: atom_id res chain seq x y z
N MET A 1 16.85 -7.59 -3.40
CA MET A 1 16.42 -8.73 -4.22
C MET A 1 15.95 -8.21 -5.57
N ASN A 2 15.80 -9.09 -6.56
CA ASN A 2 15.17 -8.75 -7.84
C ASN A 2 13.87 -9.53 -7.95
N ASN A 3 12.88 -8.91 -8.59
CA ASN A 3 11.62 -9.52 -8.95
C ASN A 3 11.45 -9.46 -10.46
N ASN A 4 10.96 -10.52 -11.07
CA ASN A 4 10.68 -10.54 -12.49
C ASN A 4 9.22 -10.15 -12.71
N LEU A 5 8.99 -9.14 -13.51
CA LEU A 5 7.66 -8.66 -13.87
C LEU A 5 7.35 -9.11 -15.29
N SER A 6 6.20 -9.73 -15.46
CA SER A 6 5.65 -10.06 -16.78
C SER A 6 4.42 -9.20 -17.05
N TYR A 7 4.46 -8.47 -18.14
CA TYR A 7 3.37 -7.60 -18.61
C TYR A 7 2.49 -8.43 -19.53
N ILE A 8 1.23 -8.56 -19.17
CA ILE A 8 0.30 -9.47 -19.82
C ILE A 8 -0.84 -8.71 -20.46
N LYS A 9 -1.10 -9.01 -21.72
CA LYS A 9 -2.33 -8.69 -22.40
C LYS A 9 -3.31 -9.85 -22.24
N ALA A 10 -4.46 -9.57 -21.64
CA ALA A 10 -5.43 -10.61 -21.34
C ALA A 10 -6.10 -11.14 -22.62
N GLY A 11 -6.18 -12.43 -22.72
CA GLY A 11 -7.01 -13.09 -23.72
C GLY A 11 -8.51 -12.97 -23.39
N ASN A 12 -9.36 -13.21 -24.37
CA ASN A 12 -10.81 -13.19 -24.17
C ASN A 12 -11.38 -14.47 -23.56
N GLY A 13 -10.51 -15.43 -23.24
CA GLY A 13 -10.89 -16.71 -22.63
C GLY A 13 -11.65 -17.67 -23.55
N VAL A 14 -11.92 -17.28 -24.80
CA VAL A 14 -12.66 -18.11 -25.79
C VAL A 14 -11.79 -18.44 -27.01
N ASN A 15 -11.26 -17.41 -27.67
CA ASN A 15 -10.51 -17.55 -28.91
C ASN A 15 -9.05 -17.05 -28.81
N SER A 16 -8.70 -16.40 -27.69
CA SER A 16 -7.34 -15.93 -27.45
C SER A 16 -6.92 -16.24 -26.01
N VAL A 17 -5.67 -16.58 -25.85
CA VAL A 17 -5.01 -16.79 -24.55
C VAL A 17 -4.29 -15.52 -24.12
N ASP A 18 -3.93 -15.47 -22.85
CA ASP A 18 -3.09 -14.40 -22.32
C ASP A 18 -1.74 -14.38 -23.06
N GLU A 19 -1.30 -13.20 -23.41
CA GLU A 19 -0.02 -12.96 -24.10
C GLU A 19 0.93 -12.20 -23.17
N VAL A 20 2.14 -12.71 -23.00
CA VAL A 20 3.23 -12.01 -22.33
C VAL A 20 3.90 -11.09 -23.34
N ILE A 21 3.66 -9.79 -23.27
CA ILE A 21 4.20 -8.80 -24.21
C ILE A 21 5.61 -8.34 -23.84
N LYS A 22 5.96 -8.41 -22.54
CA LYS A 22 7.26 -8.01 -22.03
C LYS A 22 7.55 -8.71 -20.70
N THR A 23 8.82 -9.01 -20.46
CA THR A 23 9.32 -9.40 -19.13
C THR A 23 10.52 -8.53 -18.77
N GLU A 24 10.59 -8.06 -17.54
CA GLU A 24 11.73 -7.29 -17.05
C GLU A 24 12.05 -7.66 -15.60
N SER A 25 13.30 -7.44 -15.21
CA SER A 25 13.74 -7.61 -13.83
C SER A 25 13.76 -6.27 -13.12
N VAL A 26 13.04 -6.17 -12.01
CA VAL A 26 12.94 -4.97 -11.19
C VAL A 26 13.56 -5.23 -9.82
N ARG A 27 14.30 -4.25 -9.32
CA ARG A 27 14.88 -4.31 -7.99
C ARG A 27 13.79 -4.14 -6.94
N GLN A 28 13.88 -4.94 -5.88
CA GLN A 28 13.01 -4.80 -4.71
C GLN A 28 13.69 -4.02 -3.61
N LYS A 29 12.88 -3.27 -2.87
CA LYS A 29 13.25 -2.48 -1.69
C LYS A 29 12.41 -2.89 -0.50
N LEU A 30 13.03 -2.88 0.67
CA LEU A 30 12.33 -2.91 1.95
C LEU A 30 12.12 -1.45 2.38
N ILE A 31 10.89 -1.09 2.65
CA ILE A 31 10.53 0.22 3.18
C ILE A 31 9.98 0.10 4.59
N TYR A 32 10.26 1.11 5.41
CA TYR A 32 9.75 1.25 6.78
C TYR A 32 8.96 2.54 6.88
N VAL A 33 7.82 2.46 7.54
CA VAL A 33 7.01 3.63 7.90
C VAL A 33 6.69 3.53 9.39
N THR A 34 6.95 4.62 10.13
CA THR A 34 6.52 4.75 11.52
C THR A 34 5.33 5.69 11.60
N VAL A 35 4.21 5.18 12.08
CA VAL A 35 2.95 5.92 12.27
C VAL A 35 2.78 6.20 13.75
N THR A 36 2.45 7.43 14.09
CA THR A 36 2.07 7.82 15.44
C THR A 36 0.56 7.99 15.51
N TYR A 37 -0.09 7.20 16.35
CA TYR A 37 -1.50 7.33 16.67
C TYR A 37 -1.62 8.10 17.96
N THR A 38 -2.34 9.22 17.96
CA THR A 38 -2.60 10.04 19.13
C THR A 38 -4.09 10.06 19.40
N ASN A 39 -4.48 9.77 20.64
CA ASN A 39 -5.87 9.91 21.07
C ASN A 39 -6.13 11.37 21.49
N GLU A 40 -6.72 12.15 20.60
CA GLU A 40 -7.09 13.55 20.86
C GLU A 40 -8.47 13.71 21.53
N THR A 41 -9.14 12.58 21.83
CA THR A 41 -10.45 12.61 22.49
C THR A 41 -10.33 12.63 24.02
N ASP A 42 -11.43 12.91 24.70
CA ASP A 42 -11.53 12.88 26.17
C ASP A 42 -11.81 11.48 26.73
N ARG A 43 -11.85 10.46 25.88
CA ARG A 43 -12.17 9.08 26.25
C ARG A 43 -11.05 8.13 25.82
N GLN A 44 -10.91 7.04 26.57
CA GLN A 44 -10.04 5.94 26.18
C GLN A 44 -10.57 5.29 24.89
N ILE A 45 -9.72 5.15 23.90
CA ILE A 45 -9.98 4.36 22.70
C ILE A 45 -9.52 2.93 22.98
N ASN A 46 -10.40 1.95 22.78
CA ASN A 46 -10.09 0.54 22.96
C ASN A 46 -10.18 -0.18 21.62
N HIS A 47 -9.32 -1.17 21.43
CA HIS A 47 -9.29 -2.05 20.26
C HIS A 47 -9.18 -1.26 18.93
N LEU A 48 -8.28 -0.28 18.89
CA LEU A 48 -8.00 0.42 17.64
C LEU A 48 -7.36 -0.53 16.64
N HIS A 49 -8.11 -0.85 15.60
CA HIS A 49 -7.57 -1.62 14.48
C HIS A 49 -6.65 -0.72 13.66
N TYR A 50 -5.38 -1.11 13.52
CA TYR A 50 -4.47 -0.44 12.62
C TYR A 50 -4.19 -1.33 11.41
N LEU A 51 -4.49 -0.83 10.24
CA LEU A 51 -4.23 -1.47 8.98
C LEU A 51 -3.52 -0.46 8.08
N GLY A 52 -2.30 -0.79 7.69
CA GLY A 52 -1.58 -0.03 6.69
C GLY A 52 -1.68 -0.73 5.34
N THR A 53 -2.22 -0.07 4.34
CA THR A 53 -2.27 -0.59 2.97
C THR A 53 -1.49 0.34 2.06
N LEU A 54 -0.54 -0.21 1.30
CA LEU A 54 0.15 0.56 0.28
C LEU A 54 -0.75 0.73 -0.94
N MET A 55 -0.71 1.93 -1.49
CA MET A 55 -1.46 2.30 -2.69
C MET A 55 -0.53 2.97 -3.69
N LEU A 56 -0.75 2.70 -4.97
CA LEU A 56 -0.10 3.41 -6.04
C LEU A 56 -1.03 4.53 -6.50
N ILE A 57 -0.54 5.76 -6.40
CA ILE A 57 -1.33 6.95 -6.73
C ILE A 57 -0.55 7.80 -7.74
N ASN A 58 -1.17 8.07 -8.88
CA ASN A 58 -0.70 9.07 -9.81
C ASN A 58 -1.29 10.42 -9.42
N HIS A 59 -0.43 11.44 -9.31
CA HIS A 59 -0.82 12.81 -8.99
C HIS A 59 -0.51 13.70 -10.18
N GLU A 60 -1.56 14.12 -10.86
CA GLU A 60 -1.49 15.02 -12.02
C GLU A 60 -2.58 16.10 -11.90
N ASP A 61 -2.22 17.34 -12.22
CA ASP A 61 -3.14 18.50 -12.26
C ASP A 61 -3.97 18.68 -10.97
N GLY A 62 -3.37 18.47 -9.80
CA GLY A 62 -4.04 18.60 -8.49
C GLY A 62 -5.05 17.48 -8.19
N LYS A 63 -5.03 16.40 -8.96
CA LYS A 63 -5.86 15.22 -8.73
C LYS A 63 -5.01 14.02 -8.39
N TYR A 64 -5.50 13.24 -7.45
CA TYR A 64 -4.91 11.97 -7.06
C TYR A 64 -5.77 10.84 -7.61
N ARG A 65 -5.18 9.94 -8.36
CA ARG A 65 -5.86 8.79 -8.92
C ARG A 65 -5.14 7.50 -8.53
N ILE A 66 -5.87 6.57 -7.92
CA ILE A 66 -5.35 5.23 -7.67
C ILE A 66 -5.13 4.55 -9.02
N CYS A 67 -3.97 3.95 -9.17
CA CYS A 67 -3.58 3.24 -10.38
C CYS A 67 -3.02 1.86 -10.07
N SER A 68 -3.02 1.01 -11.08
CA SER A 68 -2.34 -0.28 -11.04
C SER A 68 -0.90 -0.17 -11.52
N SER A 69 -0.08 -1.18 -11.22
CA SER A 69 1.27 -1.29 -11.79
C SER A 69 1.25 -1.28 -13.32
N ALA A 70 0.23 -1.86 -13.95
CA ALA A 70 0.07 -1.86 -15.40
C ALA A 70 -0.09 -0.45 -15.97
N GLU A 71 -0.94 0.38 -15.34
CA GLU A 71 -1.16 1.77 -15.75
C GLU A 71 0.11 2.62 -15.61
N LEU A 72 0.88 2.42 -14.53
CA LEU A 72 2.12 3.17 -14.28
C LEU A 72 3.21 2.92 -15.31
N THR A 73 3.21 1.77 -15.94
CA THR A 73 4.27 1.40 -16.89
C THR A 73 4.08 2.03 -18.27
N GLY A 74 2.89 2.55 -18.57
CA GLY A 74 2.51 3.02 -19.91
C GLY A 74 2.55 1.92 -20.98
N ALA A 75 2.70 0.66 -20.58
CA ALA A 75 2.67 -0.46 -21.50
C ALA A 75 1.22 -0.77 -21.91
N ASP A 76 1.01 -1.18 -23.16
CA ASP A 76 -0.30 -1.69 -23.60
C ASP A 76 -0.52 -3.10 -23.04
N CYS A 77 -0.75 -3.17 -21.74
CA CYS A 77 -1.00 -4.41 -20.99
C CYS A 77 -2.18 -4.22 -20.03
N ASP A 78 -2.85 -5.32 -19.72
CA ASP A 78 -4.02 -5.31 -18.83
C ASP A 78 -3.60 -5.58 -17.38
N ARG A 79 -2.50 -6.30 -17.17
CA ARG A 79 -1.98 -6.62 -15.83
C ARG A 79 -0.47 -6.88 -15.84
N VAL A 80 0.12 -6.70 -14.66
CA VAL A 80 1.50 -7.10 -14.37
C VAL A 80 1.48 -8.27 -13.40
N VAL A 81 2.23 -9.32 -13.69
CA VAL A 81 2.39 -10.50 -12.84
C VAL A 81 3.83 -10.57 -12.37
N TRP A 82 4.01 -10.87 -11.10
CA TRP A 82 5.31 -11.02 -10.48
C TRP A 82 5.69 -12.48 -10.40
N ASP A 83 6.93 -12.78 -10.77
CA ASP A 83 7.57 -14.09 -10.58
C ASP A 83 8.53 -13.96 -9.40
N GLY A 84 8.01 -14.21 -8.22
CA GLY A 84 8.78 -14.10 -6.99
C GLY A 84 7.96 -14.39 -5.75
N THR A 85 8.64 -14.44 -4.61
CA THR A 85 8.01 -14.75 -3.31
C THR A 85 7.49 -13.51 -2.59
N ALA A 86 7.84 -12.31 -3.04
CA ALA A 86 7.40 -11.07 -2.43
C ALA A 86 6.35 -10.41 -3.33
N HIS A 87 5.18 -10.24 -2.79
CA HIS A 87 4.11 -9.47 -3.41
C HIS A 87 4.25 -8.00 -3.00
N MET A 88 3.88 -7.11 -3.90
CA MET A 88 3.75 -5.70 -3.56
C MET A 88 2.69 -5.53 -2.46
N ALA A 89 2.95 -4.60 -1.56
CA ALA A 89 2.04 -4.22 -0.50
C ALA A 89 1.73 -5.29 0.57
N GLU A 90 2.48 -6.39 0.60
CA GLU A 90 2.42 -7.25 1.78
C GLU A 90 3.17 -6.60 2.93
N MET A 91 2.48 -6.42 4.04
CA MET A 91 3.11 -5.96 5.27
C MET A 91 3.88 -7.12 5.89
N THR A 92 5.19 -6.94 6.00
CA THR A 92 6.11 -7.99 6.44
C THR A 92 6.53 -7.87 7.91
N TYR A 93 6.19 -6.76 8.55
CA TYR A 93 6.61 -6.48 9.92
C TYR A 93 5.69 -5.49 10.63
N TYR A 94 5.46 -5.75 11.94
CA TYR A 94 4.78 -4.85 12.86
C TYR A 94 5.62 -4.70 14.14
N SER A 95 5.84 -3.48 14.61
CA SER A 95 6.59 -3.25 15.85
C SER A 95 5.76 -3.51 17.10
N ILE A 96 4.43 -3.45 16.99
CA ILE A 96 3.51 -3.80 18.05
C ILE A 96 2.83 -5.09 17.67
N ALA A 97 3.37 -6.19 18.13
CA ALA A 97 2.76 -7.51 18.07
C ALA A 97 2.19 -7.87 19.44
N GLU A 98 1.33 -7.03 19.98
CA GLU A 98 0.59 -7.47 21.16
C GLU A 98 -0.42 -8.52 20.72
N ASP A 99 -0.19 -9.72 21.21
CA ASP A 99 -1.06 -10.86 20.99
C ASP A 99 -2.34 -10.66 21.82
N TYR A 100 -3.35 -10.10 21.20
CA TYR A 100 -4.69 -10.02 21.80
C TYR A 100 -5.49 -11.31 21.63
N GLY A 101 -4.80 -12.44 21.67
CA GLY A 101 -5.43 -13.76 21.71
C GLY A 101 -6.16 -14.19 20.42
N ASN A 102 -6.30 -13.31 19.45
CA ASN A 102 -6.98 -13.55 18.17
C ASN A 102 -6.16 -13.13 16.95
N GLY A 103 -4.87 -12.85 17.11
CA GLY A 103 -3.98 -12.55 15.99
C GLY A 103 -4.35 -11.30 15.17
N GLY A 104 -4.93 -10.28 15.80
CA GLY A 104 -5.36 -9.07 15.12
C GLY A 104 -4.34 -7.94 15.23
N ASN A 105 -4.37 -7.03 14.26
CA ASN A 105 -3.56 -5.81 14.23
C ASN A 105 -4.23 -4.72 15.06
N TYR A 106 -4.30 -4.91 16.38
CA TYR A 106 -5.00 -4.00 17.26
C TYR A 106 -4.05 -3.36 18.27
N ILE A 107 -4.30 -2.10 18.56
CA ILE A 107 -3.84 -1.43 19.78
C ILE A 107 -4.93 -1.62 20.84
N SER A 108 -4.59 -2.22 22.00
CA SER A 108 -5.60 -2.56 23.03
C SER A 108 -6.31 -1.36 23.57
N SER A 109 -5.53 -0.33 23.90
CA SER A 109 -6.08 0.92 24.38
C SER A 109 -5.10 2.05 24.20
N ILE A 110 -5.64 3.25 23.97
CA ILE A 110 -4.91 4.52 23.99
C ILE A 110 -5.67 5.46 24.93
N ALA A 111 -5.04 5.87 26.03
CA ALA A 111 -5.64 6.82 26.95
C ALA A 111 -5.79 8.22 26.33
N PRO A 112 -6.65 9.11 26.85
CA PRO A 112 -6.75 10.50 26.40
C PRO A 112 -5.38 11.19 26.41
N GLY A 113 -4.99 11.80 25.30
CA GLY A 113 -3.72 12.48 25.11
C GLY A 113 -2.51 11.57 24.94
N GLU A 114 -2.67 10.27 25.02
CA GLU A 114 -1.59 9.29 24.78
C GLU A 114 -1.28 9.15 23.31
N SER A 115 -0.01 8.86 23.01
CA SER A 115 0.47 8.55 21.67
C SER A 115 1.19 7.20 21.63
N ILE A 116 0.91 6.40 20.62
CA ILE A 116 1.53 5.10 20.38
C ILE A 116 2.15 5.10 18.99
N GLN A 117 3.37 4.58 18.86
CA GLN A 117 4.04 4.44 17.58
C GLN A 117 3.99 2.99 17.08
N VAL A 118 3.61 2.83 15.82
CA VAL A 118 3.63 1.54 15.12
C VAL A 118 4.56 1.66 13.92
N THR A 119 5.55 0.79 13.85
CA THR A 119 6.40 0.66 12.67
C THR A 119 5.89 -0.47 11.80
N MET A 120 5.70 -0.19 10.53
CA MET A 120 5.25 -1.12 9.50
C MET A 120 6.32 -1.24 8.42
N ALA A 121 6.44 -2.39 7.80
CA ALA A 121 7.41 -2.60 6.73
C ALA A 121 6.85 -3.45 5.59
N TRP A 122 7.26 -3.12 4.37
CA TRP A 122 6.86 -3.82 3.15
C TRP A 122 8.04 -4.05 2.23
N ILE A 123 7.96 -5.10 1.43
CA ILE A 123 8.84 -5.30 0.28
C ILE A 123 8.08 -4.84 -0.96
N VAL A 124 8.69 -3.92 -1.71
CA VAL A 124 8.07 -3.25 -2.86
C VAL A 124 9.01 -3.23 -4.06
N ASN A 125 8.47 -3.03 -5.25
CA ASN A 125 9.25 -2.82 -6.45
C ASN A 125 9.78 -1.37 -6.51
N GLU A 126 11.07 -1.20 -6.80
CA GLU A 126 11.74 0.11 -6.79
C GLU A 126 11.11 1.12 -7.77
N ASN A 127 10.64 0.65 -8.92
CA ASN A 127 9.98 1.48 -9.93
C ASN A 127 8.60 2.03 -9.51
N GLU A 128 8.01 1.49 -8.44
CA GLU A 128 6.71 1.92 -7.92
C GLU A 128 6.83 2.93 -6.77
N LEU A 129 8.04 3.09 -6.21
CA LEU A 129 8.28 4.04 -5.12
C LEU A 129 7.83 5.48 -5.40
N PRO A 130 7.99 6.04 -6.63
CA PRO A 130 7.54 7.39 -6.93
C PRO A 130 6.02 7.62 -6.85
N TYR A 131 5.24 6.54 -6.77
CA TYR A 131 3.79 6.59 -6.77
C TYR A 131 3.18 6.09 -5.45
N MET A 132 4.02 5.80 -4.45
CA MET A 132 3.62 5.06 -3.27
C MET A 132 3.06 5.95 -2.17
N TYR A 133 1.87 5.58 -1.70
CA TYR A 133 1.15 6.20 -0.60
C TYR A 133 0.76 5.14 0.41
N LEU A 134 0.64 5.54 1.68
CA LEU A 134 0.13 4.71 2.76
C LEU A 134 -1.31 5.10 3.07
N ASN A 135 -2.23 4.16 2.97
CA ASN A 135 -3.60 4.33 3.43
C ASN A 135 -3.76 3.70 4.81
N LEU A 136 -4.16 4.50 5.77
CA LEU A 136 -4.48 4.12 7.15
C LEU A 136 -5.99 4.09 7.41
N ASN A 137 -6.81 4.36 6.39
CA ASN A 137 -8.25 4.37 6.51
C ASN A 137 -8.80 2.95 6.37
N SER A 138 -9.55 2.47 7.35
CA SER A 138 -10.17 1.15 7.34
C SER A 138 -11.34 1.01 6.35
N GLU A 139 -11.91 2.12 5.92
CA GLU A 139 -13.06 2.13 5.00
C GLU A 139 -12.68 2.09 3.52
N GLY A 140 -11.38 2.01 3.25
CA GLY A 140 -10.85 2.09 1.89
C GLY A 140 -10.75 3.53 1.40
N ALA A 141 -10.45 3.69 0.13
CA ALA A 141 -10.28 5.00 -0.48
C ALA A 141 -11.06 5.10 -1.79
N ALA A 142 -11.59 6.28 -2.09
CA ALA A 142 -12.20 6.54 -3.39
C ALA A 142 -11.14 6.47 -4.50
N LEU A 143 -11.53 6.12 -5.72
CA LEU A 143 -10.61 5.97 -6.85
C LEU A 143 -9.96 7.27 -7.31
N GLU A 144 -10.61 8.40 -7.05
CA GLU A 144 -10.10 9.74 -7.34
C GLU A 144 -10.24 10.63 -6.10
N PHE A 145 -9.22 11.43 -5.86
CA PHE A 145 -9.13 12.34 -4.73
C PHE A 145 -8.74 13.75 -5.20
N THR A 146 -9.10 14.72 -4.41
CA THR A 146 -8.57 16.10 -4.48
C THR A 146 -7.51 16.31 -3.39
N ASP A 147 -7.02 17.51 -3.19
CA ASP A 147 -5.98 17.85 -2.20
C ASP A 147 -6.34 17.50 -0.74
N SER A 148 -7.60 17.16 -0.45
CA SER A 148 -8.06 16.69 0.87
C SER A 148 -7.69 15.23 1.20
N VAL A 149 -6.95 14.54 0.35
CA VAL A 149 -6.52 13.14 0.55
C VAL A 149 -5.76 12.93 1.86
N LEU A 150 -4.92 13.89 2.23
CA LEU A 150 -4.15 13.84 3.48
C LEU A 150 -5.06 13.92 4.73
N GLU A 151 -6.24 14.48 4.62
CA GLU A 151 -7.24 14.54 5.68
C GLU A 151 -8.02 13.23 5.82
N SER A 152 -7.98 12.37 4.82
CA SER A 152 -8.72 11.09 4.77
C SER A 152 -7.93 9.88 5.30
N GLY A 153 -6.72 10.08 5.85
CA GLY A 153 -5.86 9.00 6.34
C GLY A 153 -4.96 8.39 5.26
N VAL A 154 -4.84 9.01 4.09
CA VAL A 154 -3.88 8.64 3.04
C VAL A 154 -2.66 9.56 3.14
N MET A 155 -1.47 8.98 3.23
CA MET A 155 -0.22 9.69 3.48
C MET A 155 0.76 9.51 2.32
N ASP A 156 1.40 10.58 1.91
CA ASP A 156 2.51 10.55 0.94
C ASP A 156 3.77 10.01 1.61
N ILE A 157 4.21 8.83 1.20
CA ILE A 157 5.44 8.19 1.69
C ILE A 157 6.50 8.05 0.60
N ARG A 158 6.36 8.78 -0.50
CA ARG A 158 7.33 8.74 -1.60
C ARG A 158 8.71 9.20 -1.13
N PRO A 159 9.79 8.58 -1.60
CA PRO A 159 11.15 9.04 -1.32
C PRO A 159 11.33 10.49 -1.79
N ARG A 160 11.93 11.31 -0.93
CA ARG A 160 12.28 12.70 -1.24
C ARG A 160 13.72 12.80 -1.71
#